data_d5ed080e47a7e4e790a39f884dbbaf14
#
_entry.id   d5ed080e47a7e4e790a39f884dbbaf14
#
_cell.length_a   1.000
_cell.length_b   1.000
_cell.length_c   1.000
_cell.angle_alpha   90.00
_cell.angle_beta   90.00
_cell.angle_gamma   90.00
#
_symmetry.space_group_name_H-M   'P 1'
#
loop_
_entity.id
_entity.type
_entity.pdbx_description
1 polymer ?
#
loop_
_entity_poly.entity_id
_entity_poly.type
_entity_poly.pdbx_seq_one_letter_code
_entity_poly.pdbx_strand_id
1 'polypeptide(L)'
;MGCIAEDRSACPHPRSVSVRLTVCPDPITAVTRTTDEEALRDLNLYLLDADGNVVLHRYQSSPTLRFECLPGNYLLRIAANMGRDLGENPASEDFTVTHADEYDMLPMSYEGEVSVPSSDETVTLPTVEVQRVVAKITYNISVAPDAGDIRLHSVQP
;
A
#
# COMPACT_ATOMS: atom_id res chain seq x y z
N MET A 1 4.23 -48.12 -34.11
CA MET A 1 3.70 -47.21 -33.07
C MET A 1 4.81 -46.22 -32.70
N GLY A 2 4.76 -45.02 -33.26
CA GLY A 2 5.73 -44.00 -32.98
C GLY A 2 5.24 -43.18 -31.79
N CYS A 3 6.00 -43.18 -30.69
CA CYS A 3 5.83 -42.20 -29.64
C CYS A 3 6.31 -40.85 -30.18
N ILE A 4 5.39 -39.95 -30.42
CA ILE A 4 5.69 -38.54 -30.62
C ILE A 4 6.10 -38.01 -29.24
N ALA A 5 7.41 -37.86 -29.02
CA ALA A 5 7.90 -37.08 -27.90
C ALA A 5 7.58 -35.60 -28.22
N GLU A 6 6.52 -35.08 -27.66
CA GLU A 6 6.26 -33.65 -27.69
C GLU A 6 7.43 -32.94 -26.97
N ASP A 7 8.24 -32.26 -27.80
CA ASP A 7 9.30 -31.39 -27.31
C ASP A 7 8.66 -30.19 -26.59
N ARG A 8 8.46 -30.32 -25.27
CA ARG A 8 7.90 -29.27 -24.40
C ARG A 8 8.83 -28.04 -24.26
N SER A 9 10.02 -28.10 -24.87
CA SER A 9 10.97 -26.97 -24.82
C SER A 9 10.66 -25.86 -25.84
N ALA A 10 9.70 -26.06 -26.76
CA ALA A 10 9.43 -25.13 -27.86
C ALA A 10 8.17 -24.24 -27.63
N CYS A 11 7.43 -24.40 -26.53
CA CYS A 11 6.36 -23.48 -26.20
C CYS A 11 6.94 -22.28 -25.45
N PRO A 12 6.91 -21.05 -26.01
CA PRO A 12 7.34 -19.85 -25.30
C PRO A 12 6.28 -19.50 -24.24
N HIS A 13 6.30 -20.23 -23.12
CA HIS A 13 5.53 -19.82 -21.97
C HIS A 13 6.21 -18.57 -21.38
N PRO A 14 5.46 -17.50 -21.12
CA PRO A 14 6.02 -16.35 -20.43
C PRO A 14 6.58 -16.81 -19.08
N ARG A 15 7.87 -16.56 -18.86
CA ARG A 15 8.54 -16.91 -17.59
C ARG A 15 8.20 -15.82 -16.57
N SER A 16 8.00 -16.22 -15.34
CA SER A 16 7.89 -15.26 -14.23
C SER A 16 9.21 -14.52 -14.05
N VAL A 17 9.08 -13.26 -13.68
CA VAL A 17 10.20 -12.35 -13.42
C VAL A 17 10.22 -12.06 -11.93
N SER A 18 11.43 -12.11 -11.34
CA SER A 18 11.63 -11.70 -9.97
C SER A 18 11.58 -10.17 -9.87
N VAL A 19 10.73 -9.63 -9.00
CA VAL A 19 10.52 -8.20 -8.85
C VAL A 19 10.87 -7.75 -7.44
N ARG A 20 11.55 -6.59 -7.34
CA ARG A 20 11.81 -5.90 -6.09
C ARG A 20 11.12 -4.54 -6.10
N LEU A 21 10.37 -4.26 -5.04
CA LEU A 21 9.67 -3.01 -4.81
C LEU A 21 10.02 -2.46 -3.43
N THR A 22 10.28 -1.16 -3.34
CA THR A 22 10.46 -0.45 -2.07
C THR A 22 9.30 0.53 -1.89
N VAL A 23 8.73 0.54 -0.69
CA VAL A 23 7.63 1.43 -0.30
C VAL A 23 8.13 2.36 0.79
N CYS A 24 7.82 3.64 0.70
CA CYS A 24 8.10 4.62 1.74
C CYS A 24 6.86 5.51 1.98
N PRO A 25 6.74 6.10 3.16
CA PRO A 25 5.73 7.13 3.38
C PRO A 25 6.05 8.37 2.55
N ASP A 26 5.00 9.07 2.08
CA ASP A 26 5.16 10.38 1.44
C ASP A 26 5.79 11.36 2.45
N PRO A 27 6.94 11.98 2.13
CA PRO A 27 7.58 12.96 2.99
C PRO A 27 6.78 14.26 3.02
N ILE A 28 5.74 14.34 3.86
CA ILE A 28 4.99 15.58 4.01
C ILE A 28 5.79 16.55 4.88
N THR A 29 6.10 17.70 4.34
CA THR A 29 6.71 18.87 4.99
C THR A 29 5.75 19.53 6.00
N ALA A 30 5.40 18.90 7.11
CA ALA A 30 4.62 19.52 8.18
C ALA A 30 5.40 19.56 9.50
N VAL A 31 5.45 20.73 10.10
CA VAL A 31 6.32 21.18 11.18
C VAL A 31 6.09 20.52 12.56
N THR A 32 5.12 19.60 12.70
CA THR A 32 4.74 19.03 13.99
C THR A 32 4.47 17.53 13.91
N ARG A 33 5.50 16.71 13.67
CA ARG A 33 5.32 15.26 13.61
C ARG A 33 6.26 14.53 14.55
N THR A 34 5.70 13.54 15.25
CA THR A 34 6.49 12.52 15.92
C THR A 34 6.91 11.48 14.88
N THR A 35 8.15 11.05 14.92
CA THR A 35 8.74 10.05 14.01
C THR A 35 7.98 8.73 13.98
N ASP A 36 7.20 8.42 15.00
CA ASP A 36 6.42 7.18 15.08
C ASP A 36 5.18 7.17 14.18
N GLU A 37 4.60 8.34 13.86
CA GLU A 37 3.42 8.44 12.98
C GLU A 37 3.74 8.17 11.50
N GLU A 38 5.03 8.17 11.13
CA GLU A 38 5.52 7.95 9.76
C GLU A 38 5.98 6.52 9.52
N ALA A 39 6.02 5.67 10.55
CA ALA A 39 6.50 4.31 10.42
C ALA A 39 5.52 3.45 9.61
N LEU A 40 6.06 2.65 8.68
CA LEU A 40 5.34 1.58 8.03
C LEU A 40 5.44 0.33 8.91
N ARG A 41 4.30 -0.15 9.43
CA ARG A 41 4.21 -1.32 10.30
C ARG A 41 3.82 -2.56 9.51
N ASP A 42 2.89 -2.42 8.60
CA ASP A 42 2.42 -3.49 7.73
C ASP A 42 2.03 -2.95 6.35
N LEU A 43 2.07 -3.83 5.36
CA LEU A 43 1.75 -3.56 3.98
C LEU A 43 0.90 -4.69 3.42
N ASN A 44 -0.23 -4.35 2.83
CA ASN A 44 -0.99 -5.19 1.92
C ASN A 44 -0.74 -4.68 0.50
N LEU A 45 -0.09 -5.48 -0.32
CA LEU A 45 0.21 -5.17 -1.73
C LEU A 45 -0.65 -6.04 -2.64
N TYR A 46 -1.22 -5.42 -3.65
CA TYR A 46 -2.00 -6.07 -4.71
C TYR A 46 -1.48 -5.68 -6.08
N LEU A 47 -1.29 -6.66 -6.94
CA LEU A 47 -1.19 -6.43 -8.38
C LEU A 47 -2.49 -6.88 -9.03
N LEU A 48 -3.09 -6.01 -9.83
CA LEU A 48 -4.30 -6.28 -10.58
C LEU A 48 -3.98 -6.28 -12.07
N ASP A 49 -4.60 -7.21 -12.80
CA ASP A 49 -4.52 -7.25 -14.26
C ASP A 49 -5.38 -6.16 -14.91
N ALA A 50 -5.40 -6.13 -16.25
CA ALA A 50 -6.19 -5.18 -17.01
C ALA A 50 -7.73 -5.32 -16.81
N ASP A 51 -8.18 -6.48 -16.36
CA ASP A 51 -9.59 -6.77 -16.07
C ASP A 51 -9.95 -6.44 -14.61
N GLY A 52 -8.96 -6.03 -13.82
CA GLY A 52 -9.13 -5.68 -12.41
C GLY A 52 -9.11 -6.88 -11.45
N ASN A 53 -8.67 -8.06 -11.93
CA ASN A 53 -8.52 -9.22 -11.07
C ASN A 53 -7.20 -9.15 -10.31
N VAL A 54 -7.21 -9.56 -9.04
CA VAL A 54 -6.00 -9.67 -8.24
C VAL A 54 -5.18 -10.87 -8.73
N VAL A 55 -4.01 -10.61 -9.29
CA VAL A 55 -3.06 -11.63 -9.75
C VAL A 55 -1.98 -11.94 -8.74
N LEU A 56 -1.76 -11.03 -7.79
CA LEU A 56 -0.83 -11.20 -6.67
C LEU A 56 -1.33 -10.42 -5.47
N HIS A 57 -1.30 -11.07 -4.31
CA HIS A 57 -1.44 -10.42 -2.99
C HIS A 57 -0.26 -10.79 -2.11
N ARG A 58 0.23 -9.82 -1.33
CA ARG A 58 1.27 -10.00 -0.30
C ARG A 58 0.98 -9.15 0.92
N TYR A 59 1.06 -9.77 2.09
CA TYR A 59 1.02 -9.10 3.38
C TYR A 59 2.35 -9.27 4.10
N GLN A 60 2.93 -8.17 4.57
CA GLN A 60 4.20 -8.20 5.31
C GLN A 60 4.45 -6.92 6.11
N SER A 61 5.42 -6.98 7.03
CA SER A 61 5.86 -5.83 7.85
C SER A 61 7.11 -5.11 7.31
N SER A 62 7.74 -5.62 6.25
CA SER A 62 8.94 -5.01 5.66
C SER A 62 8.57 -4.01 4.57
N PRO A 63 9.22 -2.82 4.49
CA PRO A 63 9.00 -1.86 3.41
C PRO A 63 9.57 -2.30 2.06
N THR A 64 10.39 -3.33 2.01
CA THR A 64 10.93 -3.89 0.77
C THR A 64 10.28 -5.23 0.48
N LEU A 65 9.58 -5.30 -0.64
CA LEU A 65 8.89 -6.50 -1.11
C LEU A 65 9.70 -7.18 -2.21
N ARG A 66 9.63 -8.52 -2.23
CA ARG A 66 10.13 -9.35 -3.33
C ARG A 66 9.05 -10.35 -3.69
N PHE A 67 8.76 -10.43 -4.97
CA PHE A 67 7.74 -11.32 -5.51
C PHE A 67 8.07 -11.73 -6.95
N GLU A 68 7.34 -12.70 -7.44
CA GLU A 68 7.42 -13.15 -8.82
C GLU A 68 6.09 -12.90 -9.51
N CYS A 69 6.13 -12.35 -10.73
CA CYS A 69 4.96 -12.19 -11.58
C CYS A 69 5.35 -12.35 -13.04
N LEU A 70 4.37 -12.49 -13.92
CA LEU A 70 4.61 -12.47 -15.37
C LEU A 70 4.97 -11.05 -15.82
N PRO A 71 5.74 -10.91 -16.91
CA PRO A 71 5.93 -9.60 -17.54
C PRO A 71 4.59 -9.02 -17.99
N GLY A 72 4.37 -7.72 -17.78
CA GLY A 72 3.12 -7.07 -18.16
C GLY A 72 2.91 -5.73 -17.49
N ASN A 73 1.76 -5.14 -17.77
CA ASN A 73 1.31 -3.92 -17.12
C ASN A 73 0.23 -4.27 -16.08
N TYR A 74 0.37 -3.71 -14.91
CA TYR A 74 -0.48 -3.99 -13.77
C TYR A 74 -0.92 -2.69 -13.10
N LEU A 75 -2.07 -2.72 -12.44
CA LEU A 75 -2.44 -1.72 -11.45
C LEU A 75 -1.89 -2.19 -10.09
N LEU A 76 -1.00 -1.40 -9.51
CA LEU A 76 -0.46 -1.64 -8.18
C LEU A 76 -1.32 -0.89 -7.17
N ARG A 77 -1.84 -1.62 -6.17
CA ARG A 77 -2.51 -1.06 -5.01
C ARG A 77 -1.77 -1.44 -3.74
N ILE A 78 -1.60 -0.50 -2.83
CA ILE A 78 -1.00 -0.72 -1.53
C ILE A 78 -1.88 -0.10 -0.46
N ALA A 79 -2.17 -0.90 0.58
CA ALA A 79 -2.75 -0.42 1.82
C ALA A 79 -1.75 -0.69 2.96
N ALA A 80 -1.35 0.36 3.66
CA ALA A 80 -0.36 0.30 4.73
C ALA A 80 -0.98 0.66 6.07
N ASN A 81 -0.42 0.09 7.15
CA ASN A 81 -0.84 0.33 8.54
C ASN A 81 -2.30 -0.05 8.81
N MET A 82 -2.77 -1.11 8.18
CA MET A 82 -4.12 -1.64 8.39
C MET A 82 -4.22 -2.54 9.62
N GLY A 83 -3.08 -2.91 10.23
CA GLY A 83 -3.01 -3.79 11.39
C GLY A 83 -3.41 -5.23 11.12
N ARG A 84 -3.72 -5.58 9.88
CA ARG A 84 -4.21 -6.91 9.48
C ARG A 84 -3.93 -7.21 8.01
N ASP A 85 -3.93 -8.50 7.70
CA ASP A 85 -4.02 -8.99 6.33
C ASP A 85 -5.47 -8.80 5.80
N LEU A 86 -5.61 -8.08 4.68
CA LEU A 86 -6.91 -7.85 4.05
C LEU A 86 -7.37 -9.02 3.16
N GLY A 87 -6.49 -10.03 2.97
CA GLY A 87 -6.79 -11.21 2.16
C GLY A 87 -6.69 -10.96 0.65
N GLU A 88 -6.96 -12.02 -0.14
CA GLU A 88 -6.79 -11.99 -1.60
C GLU A 88 -7.89 -11.20 -2.32
N ASN A 89 -9.06 -11.03 -1.70
CA ASN A 89 -10.21 -10.34 -2.28
C ASN A 89 -10.73 -9.27 -1.31
N PRO A 90 -9.97 -8.17 -1.11
CA PRO A 90 -10.41 -7.12 -0.21
C PRO A 90 -11.65 -6.43 -0.75
N ALA A 91 -12.59 -6.08 0.12
CA ALA A 91 -13.71 -5.25 -0.25
C ALA A 91 -13.22 -3.82 -0.55
N SER A 92 -13.96 -3.07 -1.37
CA SER A 92 -13.60 -1.67 -1.66
C SER A 92 -13.54 -0.81 -0.40
N GLU A 93 -14.37 -1.11 0.58
CA GLU A 93 -14.39 -0.47 1.91
C GLU A 93 -13.13 -0.74 2.74
N ASP A 94 -12.40 -1.84 2.49
CA ASP A 94 -11.12 -2.13 3.17
C ASP A 94 -10.03 -1.11 2.82
N PHE A 95 -10.17 -0.38 1.70
CA PHE A 95 -9.27 0.71 1.31
C PHE A 95 -9.79 2.08 1.75
N THR A 96 -10.97 2.14 2.40
CA THR A 96 -11.58 3.37 2.89
C THR A 96 -11.55 3.37 4.40
N VAL A 97 -10.90 4.37 4.99
CA VAL A 97 -10.85 4.54 6.45
C VAL A 97 -12.01 5.42 6.88
N THR A 98 -12.95 4.86 7.62
CA THR A 98 -14.11 5.60 8.16
C THR A 98 -13.82 6.21 9.53
N HIS A 99 -12.98 5.54 10.34
CA HIS A 99 -12.62 6.00 11.68
C HIS A 99 -11.12 5.79 11.91
N ALA A 100 -10.36 6.88 12.00
CA ALA A 100 -8.90 6.83 12.17
C ALA A 100 -8.47 6.38 13.58
N ASP A 101 -9.32 6.49 14.57
CA ASP A 101 -9.12 6.09 15.96
C ASP A 101 -9.22 4.57 16.17
N GLU A 102 -9.68 3.82 15.18
CA GLU A 102 -9.65 2.35 15.18
C GLU A 102 -8.26 1.77 14.87
N TYR A 103 -7.32 2.60 14.46
CA TYR A 103 -5.99 2.19 14.04
C TYR A 103 -4.92 2.73 14.99
N ASP A 104 -4.00 1.86 15.40
CA ASP A 104 -2.83 2.24 16.19
C ASP A 104 -1.88 3.20 15.44
N MET A 105 -1.92 3.13 14.10
CA MET A 105 -1.09 3.92 13.20
C MET A 105 -1.96 4.56 12.11
N LEU A 106 -1.47 5.64 11.51
CA LEU A 106 -2.19 6.29 10.42
C LEU A 106 -2.22 5.41 9.16
N PRO A 107 -3.40 5.00 8.67
CA PRO A 107 -3.53 4.27 7.43
C PRO A 107 -3.02 5.09 6.25
N MET A 108 -2.34 4.40 5.32
CA MET A 108 -1.80 4.99 4.11
C MET A 108 -2.16 4.12 2.91
N SER A 109 -2.25 4.73 1.73
CA SER A 109 -2.55 4.01 0.51
C SER A 109 -1.77 4.53 -0.69
N TYR A 110 -1.69 3.69 -1.71
CA TYR A 110 -1.19 4.04 -3.03
C TYR A 110 -1.98 3.28 -4.08
N GLU A 111 -2.21 3.92 -5.21
CA GLU A 111 -2.70 3.30 -6.42
C GLU A 111 -1.98 3.90 -7.63
N GLY A 112 -1.44 3.06 -8.50
CA GLY A 112 -0.75 3.51 -9.70
C GLY A 112 -0.40 2.37 -10.64
N GLU A 113 -0.20 2.68 -11.90
CA GLU A 113 0.22 1.72 -12.92
C GLU A 113 1.69 1.36 -12.75
N VAL A 114 2.01 0.09 -12.99
CA VAL A 114 3.37 -0.42 -12.99
C VAL A 114 3.59 -1.36 -14.16
N SER A 115 4.75 -1.21 -14.83
CA SER A 115 5.17 -2.08 -15.93
C SER A 115 6.32 -2.97 -15.48
N VAL A 116 6.15 -4.28 -15.63
CA VAL A 116 7.17 -5.28 -15.35
C VAL A 116 7.71 -5.80 -16.69
N PRO A 117 8.94 -5.42 -17.08
CA PRO A 117 9.53 -5.90 -18.31
C PRO A 117 9.93 -7.38 -18.21
N SER A 118 10.04 -8.04 -19.34
CA SER A 118 10.64 -9.38 -19.40
C SER A 118 12.15 -9.27 -19.10
N SER A 119 12.62 -10.04 -18.13
CA SER A 119 14.01 -10.04 -17.70
C SER A 119 14.39 -11.39 -17.08
N ASP A 120 15.62 -11.82 -17.29
CA ASP A 120 16.23 -12.95 -16.58
C ASP A 120 16.84 -12.52 -15.23
N GLU A 121 16.98 -11.20 -15.02
CA GLU A 121 17.46 -10.61 -13.77
C GLU A 121 16.31 -10.05 -12.94
N THR A 122 16.57 -9.80 -11.66
CA THR A 122 15.59 -9.15 -10.78
C THR A 122 15.31 -7.73 -11.26
N VAL A 123 14.05 -7.45 -11.58
CA VAL A 123 13.56 -6.13 -11.95
C VAL A 123 13.33 -5.31 -10.67
N THR A 124 14.00 -4.17 -10.56
CA THR A 124 13.74 -3.23 -9.46
C THR A 124 12.80 -2.14 -9.96
N LEU A 125 11.61 -2.08 -9.36
CA LEU A 125 10.63 -1.03 -9.64
C LEU A 125 11.02 0.28 -8.94
N PRO A 126 10.54 1.44 -9.43
CA PRO A 126 10.68 2.70 -8.72
C PRO A 126 10.12 2.61 -7.30
N THR A 127 10.71 3.36 -6.37
CA THR A 127 10.18 3.47 -5.01
C THR A 127 8.78 4.08 -5.06
N VAL A 128 7.85 3.47 -4.33
CA VAL A 128 6.46 3.93 -4.23
C VAL A 128 6.27 4.69 -2.93
N GLU A 129 5.68 5.87 -3.04
CA GLU A 129 5.33 6.72 -1.91
C GLU A 129 3.86 6.53 -1.56
N VAL A 130 3.58 5.98 -0.36
CA VAL A 130 2.21 5.82 0.14
C VAL A 130 1.74 7.09 0.80
N GLN A 131 0.52 7.52 0.47
CA GLN A 131 -0.11 8.72 0.99
C GLN A 131 -1.06 8.38 2.15
N ARG A 132 -1.15 9.27 3.11
CA ARG A 132 -2.12 9.13 4.20
C ARG A 132 -3.55 9.30 3.70
N VAL A 133 -4.42 8.40 4.12
CA VAL A 133 -5.85 8.48 3.80
C VAL A 133 -6.63 9.32 4.80
N VAL A 134 -5.98 9.75 5.89
CA VAL A 134 -6.56 10.59 6.95
C VAL A 134 -5.69 11.81 7.24
N ALA A 135 -6.32 12.92 7.65
CA ALA A 135 -5.66 14.13 8.12
C ALA A 135 -5.90 14.32 9.62
N LYS A 136 -4.83 14.68 10.36
CA LYS A 136 -4.94 15.08 11.76
C LYS A 136 -5.22 16.57 11.85
N ILE A 137 -6.33 16.96 12.44
CA ILE A 137 -6.66 18.35 12.72
C ILE A 137 -6.41 18.60 14.22
N THR A 138 -5.51 19.52 14.54
CA THR A 138 -5.26 19.93 15.93
C THR A 138 -5.84 21.31 16.16
N TYR A 139 -6.79 21.43 17.10
CA TYR A 139 -7.36 22.68 17.51
C TYR A 139 -6.62 23.19 18.76
N ASN A 140 -5.97 24.33 18.66
CA ASN A 140 -5.40 25.03 19.81
C ASN A 140 -6.40 26.07 20.30
N ILE A 141 -7.10 25.79 21.39
CA ILE A 141 -8.09 26.67 21.96
C ILE A 141 -7.45 27.33 23.19
N SER A 142 -7.30 28.65 23.16
CA SER A 142 -6.86 29.45 24.31
C SER A 142 -7.99 30.33 24.79
N VAL A 143 -8.16 30.39 26.10
CA VAL A 143 -9.12 31.27 26.74
C VAL A 143 -8.41 32.54 27.20
N ALA A 144 -8.95 33.70 26.88
CA ALA A 144 -8.39 34.96 27.36
C ALA A 144 -8.43 35.01 28.90
N PRO A 145 -7.41 35.60 29.57
CA PRO A 145 -7.31 35.58 31.04
C PRO A 145 -8.49 36.18 31.78
N ASP A 146 -9.28 37.02 31.12
CA ASP A 146 -10.42 37.73 31.63
C ASP A 146 -11.80 37.15 31.25
N ALA A 147 -11.78 36.00 30.54
CA ALA A 147 -13.01 35.41 29.98
C ALA A 147 -13.91 34.67 30.97
N GLY A 148 -13.54 34.60 32.26
CA GLY A 148 -14.30 33.88 33.27
C GLY A 148 -14.30 32.33 33.05
N ASP A 149 -15.22 31.66 33.73
CA ASP A 149 -15.33 30.18 33.62
C ASP A 149 -15.97 29.76 32.29
N ILE A 150 -15.15 29.37 31.34
CA ILE A 150 -15.61 28.78 30.06
C ILE A 150 -15.48 27.27 30.13
N ARG A 151 -16.60 26.58 29.84
CA ARG A 151 -16.63 25.13 29.74
C ARG A 151 -16.78 24.70 28.28
N LEU A 152 -15.80 23.94 27.78
CA LEU A 152 -15.93 23.29 26.50
C LEU A 152 -16.80 22.04 26.64
N HIS A 153 -17.94 22.00 25.93
CA HIS A 153 -18.85 20.86 26.01
C HIS A 153 -18.55 19.79 24.97
N SER A 154 -18.17 20.19 23.76
CA SER A 154 -17.70 19.27 22.72
C SER A 154 -17.03 20.04 21.58
N VAL A 155 -16.11 19.38 20.91
CA VAL A 155 -15.58 19.81 19.60
C VAL A 155 -16.00 18.73 18.62
N GLN A 156 -16.86 19.06 17.66
CA GLN A 156 -17.21 18.18 16.56
C GLN A 156 -16.45 18.63 15.32
N PRO A 157 -15.87 17.67 14.55
CA PRO A 157 -15.20 17.98 13.28
C PRO A 157 -16.16 18.44 12.20
#